data_cf32251cbc5381ca53b5f6cde00caaaa
#
_entry.id   cf32251cbc5381ca53b5f6cde00caaaa
#
_cell.length_a   1.000
_cell.length_b   1.000
_cell.length_c   1.000
_cell.angle_alpha   90.00
_cell.angle_beta   90.00
_cell.angle_gamma   90.00
#
_symmetry.space_group_name_H-M   'P 1'
#
loop_
_entity.id
_entity.type
_entity.pdbx_description
1 polymer ?
#
loop_
_entity_poly.entity_id
_entity_poly.type
_entity_poly.pdbx_seq_one_letter_code
_entity_poly.pdbx_strand_id
1 'polypeptide(L)'
;MVEFKKANIKMASQNASNIVFRKDYTAPDHQIESIDLSFDLIPTCTEVTSKIIAVPQEDRKSDLTLVSIKIAGEDSFPGQYDMRPGKLIIHNIKERTEIEIVTRINPRNNLELSGLYMSKNNYITQCESEGFRRITYFPDRPDILAKYRVVIRAPKDYKDL
;
A
#
# COMPACT_ATOMS: atom_id res chain seq x y z
N MET A 1 12.49 -6.10 -9.59
CA MET A 1 12.44 -5.03 -8.57
C MET A 1 10.99 -4.61 -8.47
N VAL A 2 10.38 -4.69 -7.28
CA VAL A 2 8.98 -4.25 -7.05
C VAL A 2 9.02 -2.91 -6.33
N GLU A 3 8.38 -1.90 -6.88
CA GLU A 3 8.31 -0.55 -6.32
C GLU A 3 6.89 -0.19 -5.90
N PHE A 4 6.68 0.21 -4.65
CA PHE A 4 5.38 0.56 -4.07
C PHE A 4 5.34 2.05 -3.67
N LYS A 5 4.30 2.80 -4.06
CA LYS A 5 4.20 4.28 -3.89
C LYS A 5 3.40 4.78 -2.69
N LYS A 6 3.80 5.94 -2.14
CA LYS A 6 3.07 6.90 -1.30
C LYS A 6 2.66 8.16 -2.06
N ALA A 7 1.61 8.79 -1.60
CA ALA A 7 1.24 10.12 -2.04
C ALA A 7 2.19 11.18 -1.43
N ASN A 8 2.99 11.86 -2.25
CA ASN A 8 3.57 13.14 -1.89
C ASN A 8 2.57 14.24 -2.26
N ILE A 9 1.89 14.82 -1.28
CA ILE A 9 1.22 16.09 -1.47
C ILE A 9 2.28 17.18 -1.27
N LYS A 10 3.03 17.50 -2.31
CA LYS A 10 3.58 18.85 -2.44
C LYS A 10 2.42 19.74 -2.84
N MET A 11 2.09 20.72 -2.00
CA MET A 11 1.31 21.87 -2.46
C MET A 11 1.96 22.36 -3.75
N ALA A 12 1.17 22.40 -4.80
CA ALA A 12 1.59 22.85 -6.10
C ALA A 12 2.01 24.32 -6.03
N SER A 13 3.30 24.58 -6.14
CA SER A 13 3.77 25.83 -6.71
C SER A 13 3.48 25.77 -8.21
N GLN A 14 2.85 26.80 -8.69
CA GLN A 14 2.27 26.98 -10.02
C GLN A 14 3.23 26.67 -11.18
N ASN A 15 2.64 26.13 -12.26
CA ASN A 15 3.06 26.18 -13.65
C ASN A 15 4.20 25.26 -14.12
N ALA A 16 3.84 23.99 -14.32
CA ALA A 16 4.13 23.28 -15.57
C ALA A 16 2.98 22.31 -15.79
N SER A 17 2.26 22.39 -16.88
CA SER A 17 1.25 21.42 -17.28
C SER A 17 1.96 20.08 -17.52
N ASN A 18 1.93 19.19 -16.53
CA ASN A 18 2.35 17.80 -16.71
C ASN A 18 1.30 17.10 -17.60
N ILE A 19 1.38 17.36 -18.90
CA ILE A 19 0.60 16.67 -19.89
C ILE A 19 1.16 15.26 -19.99
N VAL A 20 0.40 14.28 -19.54
CA VAL A 20 0.73 12.86 -19.70
C VAL A 20 0.10 12.38 -21.00
N PHE A 21 0.91 11.97 -21.95
CA PHE A 21 0.44 11.45 -23.23
C PHE A 21 0.21 9.95 -23.14
N ARG A 22 -0.79 9.43 -23.85
CA ARG A 22 -1.06 7.99 -23.93
C ARG A 22 0.14 7.18 -24.44
N LYS A 23 0.98 7.77 -25.30
CA LYS A 23 2.22 7.16 -25.80
C LYS A 23 3.27 6.93 -24.71
N ASP A 24 3.18 7.66 -23.57
CA ASP A 24 4.11 7.58 -22.45
C ASP A 24 3.65 6.53 -21.40
N TYR A 25 2.55 5.81 -21.71
CA TYR A 25 2.07 4.72 -20.89
C TYR A 25 3.07 3.56 -20.92
N THR A 26 3.45 3.11 -19.74
CA THR A 26 4.19 1.87 -19.54
C THR A 26 3.36 0.91 -18.70
N ALA A 27 3.24 -0.33 -19.14
CA ALA A 27 2.56 -1.36 -18.37
C ALA A 27 3.23 -1.53 -16.98
N PRO A 28 2.48 -2.01 -15.96
CA PRO A 28 3.07 -2.31 -14.66
C PRO A 28 4.11 -3.43 -14.81
N ASP A 29 5.17 -3.33 -14.05
CA ASP A 29 6.30 -4.26 -14.07
C ASP A 29 6.02 -5.56 -13.32
N HIS A 30 4.96 -5.58 -12.50
CA HIS A 30 4.45 -6.76 -11.82
C HIS A 30 2.93 -6.81 -11.91
N GLN A 31 2.42 -8.00 -12.16
CA GLN A 31 1.01 -8.32 -11.93
C GLN A 31 0.82 -8.77 -10.48
N ILE A 32 -0.27 -8.36 -9.87
CA ILE A 32 -0.68 -8.85 -8.56
C ILE A 32 -1.78 -9.89 -8.77
N GLU A 33 -1.47 -11.13 -8.48
CA GLU A 33 -2.42 -12.24 -8.60
C GLU A 33 -3.48 -12.17 -7.49
N SER A 34 -3.02 -11.95 -6.26
CA SER A 34 -3.90 -11.83 -5.10
C SER A 34 -3.30 -10.98 -4.00
N ILE A 35 -4.17 -10.45 -3.16
CA ILE A 35 -3.82 -9.78 -1.92
C ILE A 35 -4.75 -10.23 -0.79
N ASP A 36 -4.17 -10.73 0.30
CA ASP A 36 -4.85 -10.96 1.56
C ASP A 36 -4.56 -9.81 2.53
N LEU A 37 -5.59 -9.15 3.00
CA LEU A 37 -5.51 -8.04 3.92
C LEU A 37 -6.06 -8.41 5.29
N SER A 38 -5.34 -8.11 6.35
CA SER A 38 -5.81 -8.19 7.73
C SER A 38 -5.65 -6.85 8.41
N PHE A 39 -6.72 -6.35 8.98
CA PHE A 39 -6.76 -5.11 9.74
C PHE A 39 -7.00 -5.42 11.20
N ASP A 40 -6.11 -4.99 12.08
CA ASP A 40 -6.30 -4.95 13.52
C ASP A 40 -6.59 -3.49 13.90
N LEU A 41 -7.88 -3.17 14.00
CA LEU A 41 -8.36 -1.79 14.13
C LEU A 41 -8.20 -1.27 15.56
N ILE A 42 -7.24 -0.37 15.73
CA ILE A 42 -7.10 0.46 16.92
C ILE A 42 -7.04 1.92 16.43
N PRO A 43 -7.85 2.84 16.98
CA PRO A 43 -8.01 4.20 16.42
C PRO A 43 -6.71 4.97 16.19
N THR A 44 -5.74 4.79 17.08
CA THR A 44 -4.46 5.51 17.08
C THR A 44 -3.29 4.69 16.55
N CYS A 45 -3.47 3.38 16.35
CA CYS A 45 -2.40 2.46 15.97
C CYS A 45 -2.98 1.23 15.27
N THR A 46 -3.63 1.42 14.13
CA THR A 46 -4.13 0.31 13.32
C THR A 46 -2.95 -0.40 12.66
N GLU A 47 -2.88 -1.70 12.86
CA GLU A 47 -1.92 -2.56 12.17
C GLU A 47 -2.58 -3.21 10.95
N VAL A 48 -1.89 -3.16 9.83
CA VAL A 48 -2.35 -3.74 8.57
C VAL A 48 -1.30 -4.74 8.09
N THR A 49 -1.71 -5.99 7.99
CA THR A 49 -0.91 -7.03 7.33
C THR A 49 -1.43 -7.25 5.92
N SER A 50 -0.57 -7.17 4.94
CA SER A 50 -0.88 -7.52 3.56
C SER A 50 0.01 -8.66 3.08
N LYS A 51 -0.59 -9.70 2.51
CA LYS A 51 0.10 -10.78 1.81
C LYS A 51 -0.21 -10.67 0.33
N ILE A 52 0.80 -10.41 -0.47
CA ILE A 52 0.70 -10.11 -1.89
C ILE A 52 1.36 -11.23 -2.66
N ILE A 53 0.67 -11.80 -3.63
CA ILE A 53 1.29 -12.65 -4.65
C ILE A 53 1.64 -11.78 -5.84
N ALA A 54 2.92 -11.46 -5.97
CA ALA A 54 3.47 -10.63 -7.03
C ALA A 54 4.13 -11.50 -8.13
N VAL A 55 3.89 -11.11 -9.38
CA VAL A 55 4.51 -11.68 -10.58
C VAL A 55 5.29 -10.55 -11.26
N PRO A 56 6.59 -10.74 -11.55
CA PRO A 56 7.49 -9.65 -11.96
C PRO A 56 7.05 -8.84 -13.18
N GLN A 57 7.17 -7.54 -13.04
CA GLN A 57 7.15 -6.45 -14.04
C GLN A 57 7.80 -5.23 -13.34
N GLU A 58 8.24 -4.11 -13.88
CA GLU A 58 9.06 -3.11 -13.16
C GLU A 58 8.33 -1.94 -12.44
N ASP A 59 8.88 -1.52 -11.38
CA ASP A 59 9.05 -0.34 -10.49
C ASP A 59 7.93 0.70 -10.14
N ARG A 60 7.66 0.96 -8.79
CA ARG A 60 7.15 2.26 -8.22
C ARG A 60 7.02 2.39 -6.66
N LYS A 61 6.72 3.61 -6.10
CA LYS A 61 7.05 4.14 -4.76
C LYS A 61 5.96 4.30 -3.68
N SER A 62 6.30 4.20 -2.37
CA SER A 62 5.41 4.36 -1.21
C SER A 62 6.04 4.94 0.08
N ASP A 63 5.27 5.30 1.12
CA ASP A 63 5.58 6.13 2.30
C ASP A 63 4.80 5.75 3.59
N LEU A 64 4.64 4.48 3.96
CA LEU A 64 4.02 4.00 5.20
C LEU A 64 5.09 3.68 6.27
N THR A 65 4.71 3.60 7.55
CA THR A 65 5.61 3.03 8.54
C THR A 65 5.65 1.52 8.37
N LEU A 66 6.77 1.02 7.88
CA LEU A 66 7.02 -0.39 7.73
C LEU A 66 7.33 -1.01 9.10
N VAL A 67 6.66 -2.10 9.43
CA VAL A 67 6.91 -2.88 10.65
C VAL A 67 7.77 -4.10 10.32
N SER A 68 7.39 -4.89 9.33
CA SER A 68 8.15 -6.05 8.88
C SER A 68 7.85 -6.39 7.42
N ILE A 69 8.79 -7.11 6.80
CA ILE A 69 8.62 -7.72 5.48
C ILE A 69 9.06 -9.18 5.57
N LYS A 70 8.26 -10.08 4.99
CA LYS A 70 8.67 -11.45 4.69
C LYS A 70 8.58 -11.70 3.19
N ILE A 71 9.55 -12.42 2.66
CA ILE A 71 9.63 -12.81 1.26
C ILE A 71 9.70 -14.33 1.21
N ALA A 72 8.77 -14.96 0.49
CA ALA A 72 8.61 -16.42 0.43
C ALA A 72 8.46 -17.09 1.81
N GLY A 73 7.81 -16.40 2.77
CA GLY A 73 7.57 -16.87 4.13
C GLY A 73 8.72 -16.64 5.11
N GLU A 74 9.89 -16.17 4.66
CA GLU A 74 11.05 -15.89 5.49
C GLU A 74 11.21 -14.39 5.77
N ASP A 75 11.70 -14.05 6.98
CA ASP A 75 11.99 -12.66 7.35
C ASP A 75 13.06 -12.09 6.41
N SER A 76 12.78 -10.90 5.86
CA SER A 76 13.70 -10.24 4.95
C SER A 76 14.90 -9.63 5.69
N PHE A 77 16.05 -9.60 5.01
CA PHE A 77 17.31 -9.04 5.54
C PHE A 77 17.79 -7.86 4.68
N PRO A 78 18.71 -7.02 5.18
CA PRO A 78 19.29 -5.91 4.44
C PRO A 78 19.84 -6.33 3.07
N GLY A 79 19.47 -5.58 2.01
CA GLY A 79 19.85 -5.88 0.64
C GLY A 79 18.78 -6.63 -0.18
N GLN A 80 17.77 -7.20 0.46
CA GLN A 80 16.60 -7.73 -0.25
C GLN A 80 15.55 -6.63 -0.57
N TYR A 81 15.58 -5.53 0.18
CA TYR A 81 14.73 -4.38 -0.08
C TYR A 81 15.41 -3.06 0.28
N ASP A 82 14.96 -1.99 -0.36
CA ASP A 82 15.32 -0.61 -0.04
C ASP A 82 14.10 0.18 0.42
N MET A 83 14.29 0.96 1.48
CA MET A 83 13.35 2.00 1.90
C MET A 83 13.86 3.35 1.44
N ARG A 84 13.07 4.06 0.65
CA ARG A 84 13.34 5.45 0.22
C ARG A 84 12.12 6.32 0.53
N PRO A 85 12.25 7.65 0.64
CA PRO A 85 11.09 8.52 0.83
C PRO A 85 10.00 8.22 -0.20
N GLY A 86 8.90 7.68 0.27
CA GLY A 86 7.79 7.30 -0.58
C GLY A 86 7.96 5.99 -1.35
N LYS A 87 8.95 5.14 -1.06
CA LYS A 87 9.23 3.90 -1.78
C LYS A 87 9.61 2.74 -0.86
N LEU A 88 8.98 1.60 -1.11
CA LEU A 88 9.52 0.29 -0.76
C LEU A 88 9.89 -0.41 -2.08
N ILE A 89 11.17 -0.73 -2.24
CA ILE A 89 11.70 -1.43 -3.41
C ILE A 89 12.12 -2.81 -2.94
N ILE A 90 11.57 -3.87 -3.52
CA ILE A 90 11.96 -5.24 -3.21
C ILE A 90 12.75 -5.78 -4.39
N HIS A 91 13.95 -6.31 -4.10
CA HIS A 91 14.90 -6.74 -5.11
C HIS A 91 14.74 -8.23 -5.46
N ASN A 92 15.17 -8.59 -6.68
CA ASN A 92 15.35 -9.97 -7.11
C ASN A 92 14.10 -10.87 -7.10
N ILE A 93 12.91 -10.28 -7.23
CA ILE A 93 11.69 -11.06 -7.48
C ILE A 93 11.72 -11.52 -8.93
N LYS A 94 12.07 -12.80 -9.16
CA LYS A 94 12.25 -13.39 -10.49
C LYS A 94 11.14 -14.36 -10.88
N GLU A 95 10.34 -14.76 -9.90
CA GLU A 95 9.28 -15.75 -10.06
C GLU A 95 8.07 -15.37 -9.20
N ARG A 96 6.99 -16.13 -9.34
CA ARG A 96 5.78 -15.93 -8.51
C ARG A 96 6.15 -16.07 -7.03
N THR A 97 6.06 -14.98 -6.28
CA THR A 97 6.53 -14.89 -4.90
C THR A 97 5.45 -14.32 -3.99
N GLU A 98 5.29 -14.94 -2.81
CA GLU A 98 4.50 -14.34 -1.72
C GLU A 98 5.34 -13.29 -0.99
N ILE A 99 4.75 -12.11 -0.79
CA ILE A 99 5.35 -11.01 -0.03
C ILE A 99 4.36 -10.62 1.07
N GLU A 100 4.75 -10.83 2.33
CA GLU A 100 3.99 -10.35 3.49
C GLU A 100 4.59 -9.03 3.99
N ILE A 101 3.76 -8.00 4.09
CA ILE A 101 4.17 -6.68 4.56
C ILE A 101 3.26 -6.28 5.72
N VAL A 102 3.84 -5.95 6.84
CA VAL A 102 3.12 -5.39 7.99
C VAL A 102 3.40 -3.90 8.08
N THR A 103 2.35 -3.11 8.08
CA THR A 103 2.41 -1.65 8.19
C THR A 103 1.61 -1.17 9.40
N ARG A 104 1.95 0.01 9.91
CA ARG A 104 1.22 0.67 10.99
C ARG A 104 0.81 2.06 10.57
N ILE A 105 -0.47 2.37 10.76
CA ILE A 105 -1.09 3.65 10.41
C ILE A 105 -1.88 4.21 11.61
N ASN A 106 -2.19 5.50 11.57
CA ASN A 106 -2.99 6.16 12.60
C ASN A 106 -4.27 6.76 11.98
N PRO A 107 -5.38 6.01 11.92
CA PRO A 107 -6.62 6.48 11.32
C PRO A 107 -7.22 7.72 12.01
N ARG A 108 -7.04 7.87 13.32
CA ARG A 108 -7.55 9.02 14.08
C ARG A 108 -6.88 10.33 13.68
N ASN A 109 -5.60 10.29 13.33
CA ASN A 109 -4.81 11.46 12.92
C ASN A 109 -4.76 11.66 11.40
N ASN A 110 -5.46 10.82 10.63
CA ASN A 110 -5.55 11.00 9.18
C ASN A 110 -6.59 12.08 8.86
N LEU A 111 -6.13 13.33 8.70
CA LEU A 111 -6.94 14.50 8.36
C LEU A 111 -7.12 14.71 6.85
N GLU A 112 -6.42 13.95 6.04
CA GLU A 112 -6.50 14.05 4.58
C GLU A 112 -7.71 13.31 4.00
N LEU A 113 -8.42 12.52 4.83
CA LEU A 113 -9.61 11.76 4.45
C LEU A 113 -9.37 10.85 3.24
N SER A 114 -8.16 10.27 3.17
CA SER A 114 -7.73 9.36 2.10
C SER A 114 -7.05 8.13 2.71
N GLY A 115 -7.30 6.94 2.15
CA GLY A 115 -6.96 5.67 2.76
C GLY A 115 -7.93 5.31 3.87
N LEU A 116 -7.45 4.81 5.01
CA LEU A 116 -8.25 4.52 6.20
C LEU A 116 -8.16 5.69 7.18
N TYR A 117 -9.30 6.23 7.59
CA TYR A 117 -9.41 7.32 8.55
C TYR A 117 -10.59 7.14 9.50
N MET A 118 -10.71 7.99 10.50
CA MET A 118 -11.86 8.04 11.39
C MET A 118 -12.65 9.32 11.19
N SER A 119 -13.99 9.20 11.12
CA SER A 119 -14.93 10.32 11.23
C SER A 119 -15.81 10.08 12.45
N LYS A 120 -15.71 10.95 13.44
CA LYS A 120 -16.27 10.71 14.78
C LYS A 120 -15.73 9.41 15.36
N ASN A 121 -16.58 8.39 15.51
CA ASN A 121 -16.22 7.07 16.02
C ASN A 121 -16.26 5.97 14.94
N ASN A 122 -16.46 6.31 13.67
CA ASN A 122 -16.55 5.35 12.59
C ASN A 122 -15.24 5.26 11.82
N TYR A 123 -14.82 4.04 11.49
CA TYR A 123 -13.77 3.81 10.50
C TYR A 123 -14.33 3.96 9.09
N ILE A 124 -13.64 4.69 8.25
CA ILE A 124 -14.03 4.94 6.87
C ILE A 124 -12.82 4.73 5.98
N THR A 125 -13.05 4.14 4.82
CA THR A 125 -12.03 4.05 3.77
C THR A 125 -12.43 4.90 2.57
N GLN A 126 -11.47 5.66 2.04
CA GLN A 126 -11.57 6.37 0.77
C GLN A 126 -10.31 6.07 -0.05
N CYS A 127 -10.45 5.30 -1.10
CA CYS A 127 -9.31 4.83 -1.89
C CYS A 127 -9.26 5.38 -3.33
N GLU A 128 -10.29 6.05 -3.80
CA GLU A 128 -10.31 6.74 -5.09
C GLU A 128 -9.76 8.16 -4.98
N SER A 129 -8.85 8.54 -5.85
CA SER A 129 -7.94 7.69 -6.60
C SER A 129 -6.62 7.60 -5.84
N GLU A 130 -5.94 6.44 -5.92
CA GLU A 130 -4.63 6.25 -5.31
C GLU A 130 -4.60 6.35 -3.76
N GLY A 131 -5.73 6.09 -3.06
CA GLY A 131 -5.82 6.10 -1.60
C GLY A 131 -5.42 4.77 -0.94
N PHE A 132 -5.45 3.65 -1.67
CA PHE A 132 -5.11 2.35 -1.12
C PHE A 132 -3.63 2.25 -0.68
N ARG A 133 -2.74 2.93 -1.37
CA ARG A 133 -1.32 3.08 -1.00
C ARG A 133 -1.08 3.77 0.35
N ARG A 134 -2.10 4.35 0.96
CA ARG A 134 -2.07 4.95 2.31
C ARG A 134 -2.45 3.98 3.41
N ILE A 135 -2.91 2.79 3.03
CA ILE A 135 -3.30 1.71 3.96
C ILE A 135 -2.15 0.71 4.10
N THR A 136 -1.59 0.30 2.97
CA THR A 136 -0.45 -0.63 2.91
C THR A 136 0.40 -0.34 1.67
N TYR A 137 1.59 -0.93 1.61
CA TYR A 137 2.41 -0.88 0.40
C TYR A 137 1.76 -1.73 -0.70
N PHE A 138 1.42 -1.10 -1.80
CA PHE A 138 0.78 -1.72 -2.95
C PHE A 138 1.11 -0.93 -4.22
N PRO A 139 1.25 -1.56 -5.39
CA PRO A 139 1.36 -0.87 -6.67
C PRO A 139 -0.02 -0.33 -7.09
N ASP A 140 -0.46 0.74 -6.40
CA ASP A 140 -1.80 1.33 -6.46
C ASP A 140 -1.99 2.10 -7.77
N ARG A 141 -2.34 1.36 -8.81
CA ARG A 141 -2.60 1.83 -10.18
C ARG A 141 -3.94 1.26 -10.67
N PRO A 142 -4.68 1.99 -11.52
CA PRO A 142 -5.97 1.52 -12.04
C PRO A 142 -5.87 0.31 -12.99
N ASP A 143 -4.68 0.03 -13.51
CA ASP A 143 -4.39 -1.09 -14.40
C ASP A 143 -3.86 -2.33 -13.65
N ILE A 144 -3.77 -2.29 -12.33
CA ILE A 144 -3.43 -3.46 -11.49
C ILE A 144 -4.69 -4.04 -10.89
N LEU A 145 -5.10 -5.19 -11.43
CA LEU A 145 -6.24 -5.95 -10.96
C LEU A 145 -5.76 -7.14 -10.12
N ALA A 146 -6.37 -7.36 -8.96
CA ALA A 146 -6.06 -8.48 -8.09
C ALA A 146 -7.31 -9.09 -7.47
N LYS A 147 -7.23 -10.34 -7.00
CA LYS A 147 -8.25 -10.94 -6.14
C LYS A 147 -8.01 -10.50 -4.71
N TYR A 148 -9.02 -9.98 -4.06
CA TYR A 148 -8.94 -9.49 -2.68
C TYR A 148 -9.63 -10.44 -1.72
N ARG A 149 -8.98 -10.71 -0.59
CA ARG A 149 -9.59 -11.27 0.61
C ARG A 149 -9.28 -10.33 1.77
N VAL A 150 -10.30 -9.93 2.52
CA VAL A 150 -10.16 -8.97 3.62
C VAL A 150 -10.64 -9.59 4.91
N VAL A 151 -9.84 -9.46 5.97
CA VAL A 151 -10.20 -9.81 7.35
C VAL A 151 -10.07 -8.54 8.20
N ILE A 152 -11.14 -8.18 8.90
CA ILE A 152 -11.16 -7.03 9.81
C ILE A 152 -11.34 -7.54 11.23
N ARG A 153 -10.47 -7.11 12.14
CA ARG A 153 -10.60 -7.31 13.59
C ARG A 153 -10.74 -5.96 14.25
N ALA A 154 -11.73 -5.83 15.12
CA ALA A 154 -11.99 -4.59 15.86
C ALA A 154 -12.30 -4.92 17.32
N PRO A 155 -12.09 -3.96 18.26
CA PRO A 155 -12.61 -4.06 19.62
C PRO A 155 -14.12 -4.29 19.63
N LYS A 156 -14.62 -5.00 20.65
CA LYS A 156 -16.06 -5.39 20.76
C LYS A 156 -17.03 -4.21 20.82
N ASP A 157 -16.54 -3.02 21.11
CA ASP A 157 -17.35 -1.81 21.20
C ASP A 157 -17.73 -1.22 19.82
N TYR A 158 -17.11 -1.74 18.75
CA TYR A 158 -17.46 -1.43 17.36
C TYR A 158 -18.38 -2.53 16.81
N LYS A 159 -19.65 -2.50 17.25
CA LYS A 159 -20.62 -3.59 16.94
C LYS A 159 -21.25 -3.50 15.54
N ASP A 160 -21.07 -2.39 14.85
CA ASP A 160 -21.75 -2.07 13.59
C ASP A 160 -20.75 -2.00 12.40
N LEU A 161 -19.75 -2.88 12.40
CA LEU A 161 -18.82 -3.06 11.27
C LEU A 161 -19.29 -4.20 10.36
#